data_b79c89be0d1e0c98053deed1cc218493
#
_entry.id   b79c89be0d1e0c98053deed1cc218493
#
_cell.length_a   1.000
_cell.length_b   1.000
_cell.length_c   1.000
_cell.angle_alpha   90.00
_cell.angle_beta   90.00
_cell.angle_gamma   90.00
#
_symmetry.space_group_name_H-M   'P 1'
#
loop_
_entity.id
_entity.type
_entity.pdbx_description
1 polymer ?
#
loop_
_entity_poly.entity_id
_entity_poly.type
_entity_poly.pdbx_seq_one_letter_code
_entity_poly.pdbx_strand_id
1 'polypeptide(L)'
;MGERCTQHVMGTAVTVEIRDRVVPRRVLERAFDWLRGVDRTFSTYDAASEISRLNSGDLGLADAHPLVRRVLGRCEALRTGTDGYFDAGAPLPGGLDPSGLVKGWAVDVAFARLRRAGVRRLCIEAGGDVRVAGGPWRIGIRNPHQREHFAAVVVLRSGAVATSGAYERGPHVVDPHTGRPPVGTLSVTMIDRTLARADAHATAAFAMGAQGPEWSARLAAMTILADDQVLLTPTFLRYRA
;
A
#
# COMPACT_ATOMS: atom_id res chain seq x y z
N MET A 1 7.61 -21.52 -18.30
CA MET A 1 8.52 -20.38 -18.40
C MET A 1 7.77 -19.16 -17.89
N GLY A 2 8.31 -18.42 -16.92
CA GLY A 2 7.64 -17.24 -16.33
C GLY A 2 8.00 -15.97 -17.07
N GLU A 3 7.28 -14.89 -16.77
CA GLU A 3 7.50 -13.57 -17.32
C GLU A 3 7.62 -12.54 -16.18
N ARG A 4 8.57 -11.61 -16.32
CA ARG A 4 8.78 -10.51 -15.38
C ARG A 4 8.88 -9.20 -16.16
N CYS A 5 8.08 -8.21 -15.77
CA CYS A 5 8.04 -6.90 -16.39
C CYS A 5 8.03 -5.83 -15.29
N THR A 6 8.92 -4.84 -15.42
CA THR A 6 9.00 -3.71 -14.48
C THR A 6 8.79 -2.41 -15.24
N GLN A 7 7.97 -1.51 -14.68
CA GLN A 7 7.79 -0.14 -15.15
C GLN A 7 7.79 0.83 -13.97
N HIS A 8 8.25 2.05 -14.20
CA HIS A 8 8.16 3.12 -13.22
C HIS A 8 6.82 3.85 -13.38
N VAL A 9 5.97 3.80 -12.35
CA VAL A 9 4.64 4.40 -12.33
C VAL A 9 4.20 4.65 -10.88
N MET A 10 3.38 5.66 -10.63
CA MET A 10 2.95 6.08 -9.28
C MET A 10 4.16 6.40 -8.37
N GLY A 11 5.18 7.04 -8.92
CA GLY A 11 6.39 7.44 -8.19
C GLY A 11 7.29 6.28 -7.72
N THR A 12 7.06 5.03 -8.21
CA THR A 12 7.83 3.86 -7.79
C THR A 12 8.02 2.85 -8.91
N ALA A 13 8.94 1.90 -8.73
CA ALA A 13 9.03 0.74 -9.60
C ALA A 13 7.88 -0.23 -9.29
N VAL A 14 7.14 -0.62 -10.31
CA VAL A 14 6.12 -1.67 -10.24
C VAL A 14 6.57 -2.86 -11.07
N THR A 15 6.72 -4.01 -10.42
CA THR A 15 7.14 -5.27 -11.04
C THR A 15 5.97 -6.25 -11.05
N VAL A 16 5.64 -6.78 -12.22
CA VAL A 16 4.71 -7.90 -12.40
C VAL A 16 5.52 -9.16 -12.71
N GLU A 17 5.39 -10.18 -11.89
CA GLU A 17 6.00 -11.49 -12.08
C GLU A 17 4.91 -12.56 -12.22
N ILE A 18 4.94 -13.29 -13.35
CA ILE A 18 4.05 -14.40 -13.68
C ILE A 18 4.87 -15.67 -13.79
N ARG A 19 4.53 -16.74 -13.06
CA ARG A 19 5.32 -17.97 -12.99
C ARG A 19 4.71 -19.18 -13.68
N ASP A 20 3.45 -19.12 -14.10
CA ASP A 20 2.72 -20.26 -14.62
C ASP A 20 2.52 -20.25 -16.15
N ARG A 21 2.62 -19.09 -16.79
CA ARG A 21 2.43 -18.94 -18.23
C ARG A 21 3.02 -17.64 -18.77
N VAL A 22 3.24 -17.58 -20.06
CA VAL A 22 3.44 -16.33 -20.78
C VAL A 22 2.07 -15.80 -21.18
N VAL A 23 1.81 -14.53 -20.95
CA VAL A 23 0.57 -13.86 -21.36
C VAL A 23 0.82 -13.00 -22.62
N PRO A 24 -0.20 -12.77 -23.45
CA PRO A 24 -0.05 -11.83 -24.55
C PRO A 24 0.39 -10.45 -24.02
N ARG A 25 1.36 -9.83 -24.66
CA ARG A 25 1.94 -8.53 -24.25
C ARG A 25 0.87 -7.48 -23.97
N ARG A 26 -0.19 -7.43 -24.79
CA ARG A 26 -1.35 -6.55 -24.59
C ARG A 26 -2.04 -6.69 -23.22
N VAL A 27 -1.95 -7.86 -22.57
CA VAL A 27 -2.55 -8.11 -21.25
C VAL A 27 -1.76 -7.39 -20.19
N LEU A 28 -0.42 -7.47 -20.24
CA LEU A 28 0.47 -6.72 -19.35
C LEU A 28 0.37 -5.21 -19.59
N GLU A 29 0.38 -4.79 -20.86
CA GLU A 29 0.23 -3.39 -21.25
C GLU A 29 -1.06 -2.78 -20.68
N ARG A 30 -2.21 -3.46 -20.77
CA ARG A 30 -3.47 -3.00 -20.15
C ARG A 30 -3.41 -2.90 -18.64
N ALA A 31 -2.63 -3.75 -17.96
CA ALA A 31 -2.43 -3.63 -16.52
C ALA A 31 -1.61 -2.38 -16.16
N PHE A 32 -0.54 -2.11 -16.91
CA PHE A 32 0.26 -0.90 -16.73
C PHE A 32 -0.45 0.37 -17.20
N ASP A 33 -1.26 0.32 -18.29
CA ASP A 33 -2.11 1.44 -18.71
C ASP A 33 -3.09 1.86 -17.62
N TRP A 34 -3.66 0.88 -16.92
CA TRP A 34 -4.49 1.14 -15.75
C TRP A 34 -3.72 1.89 -14.67
N LEU A 35 -2.52 1.41 -14.30
CA LEU A 35 -1.68 2.04 -13.27
C LEU A 35 -1.30 3.47 -13.67
N ARG A 36 -0.93 3.70 -14.94
CA ARG A 36 -0.66 5.04 -15.48
C ARG A 36 -1.90 5.94 -15.46
N GLY A 37 -3.08 5.39 -15.74
CA GLY A 37 -4.36 6.11 -15.63
C GLY A 37 -4.64 6.56 -14.20
N VAL A 38 -4.42 5.67 -13.22
CA VAL A 38 -4.55 6.01 -11.80
C VAL A 38 -3.54 7.07 -11.40
N ASP A 39 -2.28 6.94 -11.81
CA ASP A 39 -1.22 7.92 -11.52
C ASP A 39 -1.63 9.33 -11.98
N ARG A 40 -2.03 9.48 -13.25
CA ARG A 40 -2.50 10.78 -13.78
C ARG A 40 -3.72 11.34 -13.05
N THR A 41 -4.62 10.47 -12.56
CA THR A 41 -5.86 10.92 -11.90
C THR A 41 -5.65 11.33 -10.45
N PHE A 42 -4.78 10.59 -9.72
CA PHE A 42 -4.64 10.68 -8.28
C PHE A 42 -3.31 11.30 -7.81
N SER A 43 -2.43 11.70 -8.72
CA SER A 43 -1.16 12.34 -8.37
C SER A 43 -1.41 13.62 -7.56
N THR A 44 -0.66 13.80 -6.48
CA THR A 44 -0.61 15.06 -5.71
C THR A 44 0.47 16.00 -6.24
N TYR A 45 1.26 15.57 -7.23
CA TYR A 45 2.37 16.32 -7.83
C TYR A 45 2.05 16.85 -9.23
N ASP A 46 1.09 16.23 -9.94
CA ASP A 46 0.64 16.68 -11.26
C ASP A 46 -0.53 17.65 -11.09
N ALA A 47 -0.33 18.91 -11.41
CA ALA A 47 -1.35 19.96 -11.31
C ALA A 47 -2.60 19.66 -12.15
N ALA A 48 -2.48 18.86 -13.23
CA ALA A 48 -3.61 18.47 -14.07
C ALA A 48 -4.44 17.31 -13.49
N SER A 49 -3.96 16.64 -12.44
CA SER A 49 -4.69 15.55 -11.80
C SER A 49 -5.97 16.06 -11.11
N GLU A 50 -6.95 15.16 -10.95
CA GLU A 50 -8.18 15.52 -10.25
C GLU A 50 -7.94 15.81 -8.76
N ILE A 51 -7.02 15.11 -8.11
CA ILE A 51 -6.67 15.39 -6.70
C ILE A 51 -6.04 16.76 -6.55
N SER A 52 -5.09 17.15 -7.41
CA SER A 52 -4.50 18.49 -7.37
C SER A 52 -5.52 19.59 -7.66
N ARG A 53 -6.44 19.35 -8.60
CA ARG A 53 -7.53 20.30 -8.91
C ARG A 53 -8.57 20.40 -7.81
N LEU A 54 -8.84 19.32 -7.08
CA LEU A 54 -9.66 19.36 -5.85
C LEU A 54 -8.95 20.18 -4.77
N ASN A 55 -7.64 20.00 -4.62
CA ASN A 55 -6.82 20.73 -3.63
C ASN A 55 -6.70 22.22 -3.94
N SER A 56 -6.64 22.60 -5.22
CA SER A 56 -6.61 24.03 -5.64
C SER A 56 -7.99 24.69 -5.65
N GLY A 57 -9.07 23.91 -5.54
CA GLY A 57 -10.44 24.42 -5.68
C GLY A 57 -10.93 24.57 -7.12
N ASP A 58 -10.11 24.18 -8.13
CA ASP A 58 -10.47 24.23 -9.56
C ASP A 58 -11.48 23.15 -9.96
N LEU A 59 -11.73 22.19 -9.07
CA LEU A 59 -12.68 21.11 -9.27
C LEU A 59 -13.50 20.90 -7.99
N GLY A 60 -14.84 20.90 -8.11
CA GLY A 60 -15.72 20.50 -7.03
C GLY A 60 -15.79 18.97 -6.89
N LEU A 61 -15.93 18.47 -5.65
CA LEU A 61 -16.04 17.01 -5.43
C LEU A 61 -17.24 16.39 -6.16
N ALA A 62 -18.34 17.13 -6.32
CA ALA A 62 -19.53 16.68 -7.05
C ALA A 62 -19.22 16.43 -8.55
N ASP A 63 -18.32 17.22 -9.12
CA ASP A 63 -17.94 17.19 -10.54
C ASP A 63 -16.76 16.27 -10.81
N ALA A 64 -16.07 15.77 -9.76
CA ALA A 64 -14.97 14.84 -9.90
C ALA A 64 -15.41 13.51 -10.51
N HIS A 65 -14.50 12.85 -11.23
CA HIS A 65 -14.76 11.55 -11.84
C HIS A 65 -15.32 10.55 -10.82
N PRO A 66 -16.31 9.71 -11.16
CA PRO A 66 -16.92 8.75 -10.23
C PRO A 66 -15.92 7.84 -9.51
N LEU A 67 -14.78 7.55 -10.15
CA LEU A 67 -13.70 6.78 -9.56
C LEU A 67 -13.04 7.51 -8.39
N VAL A 68 -12.80 8.81 -8.52
CA VAL A 68 -12.23 9.67 -7.47
C VAL A 68 -13.17 9.73 -6.28
N ARG A 69 -14.45 10.04 -6.52
CA ARG A 69 -15.47 10.05 -5.45
C ARG A 69 -15.54 8.71 -4.70
N ARG A 70 -15.48 7.59 -5.44
CA ARG A 70 -15.48 6.24 -4.83
C ARG A 70 -14.25 5.99 -3.95
N VAL A 71 -13.07 6.40 -4.40
CA VAL A 71 -11.82 6.23 -3.65
C VAL A 71 -11.84 7.11 -2.40
N LEU A 72 -12.24 8.37 -2.52
CA LEU A 72 -12.36 9.28 -1.37
C LEU A 72 -13.41 8.78 -0.35
N GLY A 73 -14.53 8.23 -0.82
CA GLY A 73 -15.50 7.57 0.07
C GLY A 73 -14.92 6.36 0.80
N ARG A 74 -13.97 5.62 0.20
CA ARG A 74 -13.25 4.54 0.88
C ARG A 74 -12.22 5.08 1.88
N CYS A 75 -11.57 6.20 1.57
CA CYS A 75 -10.69 6.89 2.53
C CYS A 75 -11.49 7.31 3.77
N GLU A 76 -12.69 7.85 3.60
CA GLU A 76 -13.56 8.23 4.71
C GLU A 76 -14.02 7.02 5.55
N ALA A 77 -14.34 5.90 4.92
CA ALA A 77 -14.65 4.65 5.63
C ALA A 77 -13.44 4.13 6.42
N LEU A 78 -12.22 4.27 5.88
CA LEU A 78 -10.98 3.92 6.58
C LEU A 78 -10.73 4.89 7.74
N ARG A 79 -10.93 6.20 7.54
CA ARG A 79 -10.81 7.21 8.59
C ARG A 79 -11.69 6.83 9.79
N THR A 80 -12.96 6.53 9.53
CA THR A 80 -13.90 6.10 10.57
C THR A 80 -13.47 4.78 11.23
N GLY A 81 -13.03 3.79 10.43
CA GLY A 81 -12.65 2.46 10.92
C GLY A 81 -11.29 2.39 11.63
N THR A 82 -10.52 3.48 11.61
CA THR A 82 -9.20 3.59 12.25
C THR A 82 -9.16 4.75 13.26
N ASP A 83 -10.31 5.20 13.74
CA ASP A 83 -10.42 6.31 14.71
C ASP A 83 -9.67 7.58 14.25
N GLY A 84 -9.70 7.86 12.94
CA GLY A 84 -9.05 9.01 12.34
C GLY A 84 -7.57 8.84 11.99
N TYR A 85 -6.91 7.77 12.40
CA TYR A 85 -5.47 7.58 12.14
C TYR A 85 -5.12 7.31 10.67
N PHE A 86 -6.04 6.78 9.87
CA PHE A 86 -5.95 6.88 8.43
C PHE A 86 -6.76 8.11 7.99
N ASP A 87 -6.08 9.16 7.60
CA ASP A 87 -6.74 10.37 7.11
C ASP A 87 -6.07 10.89 5.84
N ALA A 88 -6.80 10.87 4.73
CA ALA A 88 -6.33 11.39 3.46
C ALA A 88 -6.21 12.93 3.44
N GLY A 89 -6.76 13.63 4.42
CA GLY A 89 -6.63 15.09 4.58
C GLY A 89 -5.48 15.52 5.49
N ALA A 90 -4.96 14.62 6.32
CA ALA A 90 -3.99 14.97 7.35
C ALA A 90 -2.58 15.38 6.86
N PRO A 91 -2.01 14.77 5.81
CA PRO A 91 -0.65 15.10 5.37
C PRO A 91 -0.47 16.53 4.86
N LEU A 92 -1.56 17.14 4.36
CA LEU A 92 -1.54 18.46 3.73
C LEU A 92 -2.56 19.36 4.42
N PRO A 93 -2.19 20.47 5.07
CA PRO A 93 -3.12 21.42 5.63
C PRO A 93 -4.14 21.89 4.57
N GLY A 94 -5.41 21.46 4.70
CA GLY A 94 -6.48 21.78 3.74
C GLY A 94 -6.43 21.03 2.41
N GLY A 95 -5.58 20.01 2.26
CA GLY A 95 -5.45 19.21 1.04
C GLY A 95 -5.82 17.74 1.21
N LEU A 96 -5.96 17.04 0.08
CA LEU A 96 -6.22 15.61 0.00
C LEU A 96 -4.97 14.89 -0.51
N ASP A 97 -4.57 13.84 0.19
CA ASP A 97 -3.58 12.86 -0.28
C ASP A 97 -4.08 11.43 -0.01
N PRO A 98 -4.76 10.81 -0.97
CA PRO A 98 -5.27 9.45 -0.81
C PRO A 98 -4.21 8.37 -1.10
N SER A 99 -2.92 8.71 -1.21
CA SER A 99 -1.86 7.79 -1.66
C SER A 99 -1.72 6.53 -0.81
N GLY A 100 -1.96 6.63 0.51
CA GLY A 100 -1.94 5.48 1.44
C GLY A 100 -3.03 4.41 1.16
N LEU A 101 -4.03 4.72 0.31
CA LEU A 101 -5.01 3.75 -0.19
C LEU A 101 -4.82 3.49 -1.69
N VAL A 102 -4.56 4.54 -2.48
CA VAL A 102 -4.60 4.50 -3.95
C VAL A 102 -3.59 3.52 -4.53
N LYS A 103 -2.36 3.50 -4.02
CA LYS A 103 -1.30 2.59 -4.49
C LYS A 103 -1.75 1.13 -4.37
N GLY A 104 -2.12 0.70 -3.18
CA GLY A 104 -2.56 -0.67 -2.92
C GLY A 104 -3.82 -1.04 -3.71
N TRP A 105 -4.79 -0.13 -3.80
CA TRP A 105 -6.00 -0.34 -4.58
C TRP A 105 -5.74 -0.44 -6.09
N ALA A 106 -4.87 0.39 -6.65
CA ALA A 106 -4.52 0.33 -8.07
C ALA A 106 -3.88 -1.01 -8.43
N VAL A 107 -2.96 -1.49 -7.58
CA VAL A 107 -2.33 -2.81 -7.70
C VAL A 107 -3.37 -3.93 -7.60
N ASP A 108 -4.31 -3.88 -6.65
CA ASP A 108 -5.37 -4.89 -6.54
C ASP A 108 -6.23 -4.98 -7.80
N VAL A 109 -6.55 -3.85 -8.45
CA VAL A 109 -7.30 -3.85 -9.72
C VAL A 109 -6.47 -4.43 -10.87
N ALA A 110 -5.19 -4.04 -11.00
CA ALA A 110 -4.28 -4.61 -12.00
C ALA A 110 -4.12 -6.12 -11.79
N PHE A 111 -3.93 -6.55 -10.55
CA PHE A 111 -3.86 -7.95 -10.12
C PHE A 111 -5.13 -8.73 -10.53
N ALA A 112 -6.31 -8.19 -10.25
CA ALA A 112 -7.58 -8.83 -10.60
C ALA A 112 -7.76 -8.95 -12.12
N ARG A 113 -7.31 -7.98 -12.91
CA ARG A 113 -7.33 -8.04 -14.39
C ARG A 113 -6.45 -9.18 -14.92
N LEU A 114 -5.22 -9.30 -14.40
CA LEU A 114 -4.31 -10.39 -14.77
C LEU A 114 -4.86 -11.77 -14.35
N ARG A 115 -5.47 -11.85 -13.14
CA ARG A 115 -6.15 -13.07 -12.69
C ARG A 115 -7.30 -13.49 -13.61
N ARG A 116 -8.14 -12.52 -14.05
CA ARG A 116 -9.23 -12.77 -15.04
C ARG A 116 -8.71 -13.17 -16.41
N ALA A 117 -7.50 -12.75 -16.78
CA ALA A 117 -6.82 -13.20 -17.99
C ALA A 117 -6.24 -14.62 -17.87
N GLY A 118 -6.49 -15.33 -16.75
CA GLY A 118 -6.13 -16.71 -16.54
C GLY A 118 -4.77 -16.93 -15.86
N VAL A 119 -4.07 -15.86 -15.41
CA VAL A 119 -2.82 -16.00 -14.66
C VAL A 119 -3.14 -16.60 -13.28
N ARG A 120 -2.46 -17.68 -12.91
CA ARG A 120 -2.67 -18.37 -11.63
C ARG A 120 -1.58 -18.09 -10.61
N ARG A 121 -0.31 -17.99 -11.04
CA ARG A 121 0.86 -17.73 -10.20
C ARG A 121 1.39 -16.34 -10.49
N LEU A 122 0.94 -15.38 -9.70
CA LEU A 122 1.13 -13.94 -9.91
C LEU A 122 1.68 -13.27 -8.66
N CYS A 123 2.70 -12.44 -8.86
CA CYS A 123 3.19 -11.46 -7.89
C CYS A 123 3.21 -10.09 -8.54
N ILE A 124 2.69 -9.07 -7.87
CA ILE A 124 2.91 -7.66 -8.19
C ILE A 124 3.57 -7.03 -6.98
N GLU A 125 4.73 -6.43 -7.21
CA GLU A 125 5.48 -5.64 -6.23
C GLU A 125 5.42 -4.17 -6.66
N ALA A 126 5.17 -3.27 -5.72
CA ALA A 126 5.06 -1.83 -5.94
C ALA A 126 5.65 -1.06 -4.75
N GLY A 127 6.90 -0.61 -4.90
CA GLY A 127 7.60 0.17 -3.87
C GLY A 127 7.72 -0.55 -2.53
N GLY A 128 8.05 -1.84 -2.56
CA GLY A 128 8.18 -2.69 -1.38
C GLY A 128 6.91 -3.42 -0.95
N ASP A 129 5.74 -2.96 -1.37
CA ASP A 129 4.47 -3.65 -1.10
C ASP A 129 4.21 -4.73 -2.13
N VAL A 130 3.64 -5.84 -1.69
CA VAL A 130 3.54 -7.06 -2.51
C VAL A 130 2.14 -7.64 -2.49
N ARG A 131 1.60 -7.97 -3.68
CA ARG A 131 0.33 -8.69 -3.87
C ARG A 131 0.56 -10.01 -4.58
N VAL A 132 0.13 -11.13 -4.00
CA VAL A 132 0.44 -12.48 -4.54
C VAL A 132 -0.77 -13.40 -4.65
N ALA A 133 -0.68 -14.34 -5.60
CA ALA A 133 -1.52 -15.54 -5.66
C ALA A 133 -0.78 -16.75 -6.26
N GLY A 134 -1.25 -17.96 -5.96
CA GLY A 134 -0.74 -19.20 -6.51
C GLY A 134 0.66 -19.55 -6.00
N GLY A 135 0.99 -19.14 -4.74
CA GLY A 135 2.27 -19.43 -4.11
C GLY A 135 2.57 -20.92 -3.88
N PRO A 136 3.61 -21.22 -3.11
CA PRO A 136 4.22 -20.33 -2.11
C PRO A 136 5.09 -19.22 -2.70
N TRP A 137 4.96 -18.03 -2.10
CA TRP A 137 5.80 -16.86 -2.35
C TRP A 137 6.52 -16.49 -1.05
N ARG A 138 7.84 -16.41 -1.09
CA ARG A 138 8.67 -15.96 0.04
C ARG A 138 8.88 -14.46 -0.12
N ILE A 139 8.46 -13.68 0.87
CA ILE A 139 8.51 -12.22 0.86
C ILE A 139 9.37 -11.80 2.06
N GLY A 140 10.48 -11.11 1.77
CA GLY A 140 11.35 -10.53 2.79
C GLY A 140 10.79 -9.19 3.28
N ILE A 141 10.68 -9.03 4.59
CA ILE A 141 10.38 -7.76 5.24
C ILE A 141 11.71 -7.11 5.59
N ARG A 142 11.97 -5.93 5.03
CA ARG A 142 13.26 -5.25 5.14
C ARG A 142 13.54 -4.81 6.58
N ASN A 143 14.81 -4.90 6.98
CA ASN A 143 15.27 -4.31 8.23
C ASN A 143 15.41 -2.78 8.06
N PRO A 144 14.80 -1.94 8.90
CA PRO A 144 14.86 -0.49 8.77
C PRO A 144 16.28 0.09 8.91
N HIS A 145 17.16 -0.56 9.68
CA HIS A 145 18.52 -0.09 9.90
C HIS A 145 19.54 -0.70 8.93
N GLN A 146 19.28 -1.92 8.44
CA GLN A 146 20.20 -2.68 7.60
C GLN A 146 19.48 -3.09 6.32
N ARG A 147 19.51 -2.22 5.32
CA ARG A 147 18.77 -2.40 4.05
C ARG A 147 19.07 -3.71 3.32
N GLU A 148 20.25 -4.28 3.53
CA GLU A 148 20.68 -5.56 2.93
C GLU A 148 20.16 -6.79 3.70
N HIS A 149 19.54 -6.60 4.87
CA HIS A 149 19.03 -7.68 5.71
C HIS A 149 17.49 -7.64 5.79
N PHE A 150 16.92 -8.81 6.04
CA PHE A 150 15.50 -8.94 6.33
C PHE A 150 15.27 -9.08 7.84
N ALA A 151 14.34 -8.30 8.37
CA ALA A 151 13.86 -8.45 9.74
C ALA A 151 13.01 -9.72 9.90
N ALA A 152 12.30 -10.11 8.83
CA ALA A 152 11.54 -11.34 8.78
C ALA A 152 11.37 -11.81 7.32
N VAL A 153 11.05 -13.10 7.15
CA VAL A 153 10.57 -13.66 5.88
C VAL A 153 9.21 -14.29 6.12
N VAL A 154 8.24 -13.96 5.28
CA VAL A 154 6.90 -14.54 5.31
C VAL A 154 6.61 -15.35 4.05
N VAL A 155 5.75 -16.36 4.17
CA VAL A 155 5.33 -17.22 3.06
C VAL A 155 3.84 -17.09 2.85
N LEU A 156 3.43 -16.64 1.65
CA LEU A 156 2.03 -16.49 1.28
C LEU A 156 1.69 -17.35 0.06
N ARG A 157 0.56 -18.06 0.12
CA ARG A 157 -0.04 -18.68 -1.07
C ARG A 157 -0.90 -17.68 -1.84
N SER A 158 -1.58 -16.78 -1.14
CA SER A 158 -2.37 -15.67 -1.66
C SER A 158 -2.52 -14.64 -0.56
N GLY A 159 -2.54 -13.36 -0.91
CA GLY A 159 -2.66 -12.25 0.01
C GLY A 159 -1.79 -11.06 -0.42
N ALA A 160 -1.57 -10.16 0.51
CA ALA A 160 -0.76 -8.97 0.33
C ALA A 160 0.07 -8.68 1.57
N VAL A 161 1.20 -8.05 1.38
CA VAL A 161 2.09 -7.52 2.43
C VAL A 161 2.36 -6.06 2.12
N ALA A 162 2.16 -5.19 3.07
CA ALA A 162 2.53 -3.78 2.97
C ALA A 162 3.25 -3.31 4.22
N THR A 163 4.16 -2.37 4.06
CA THR A 163 4.95 -1.81 5.16
C THR A 163 4.93 -0.30 5.12
N SER A 164 4.54 0.32 6.24
CA SER A 164 4.69 1.76 6.47
C SER A 164 5.82 2.02 7.45
N GLY A 165 6.64 3.04 7.18
CA GLY A 165 7.76 3.42 8.01
C GLY A 165 8.43 4.69 7.50
N ALA A 166 9.19 5.39 8.34
CA ALA A 166 9.84 6.64 7.98
C ALA A 166 11.17 6.46 7.24
N TYR A 167 11.74 5.26 7.21
CA TYR A 167 13.11 5.01 6.74
C TYR A 167 13.28 5.01 5.21
N GLU A 168 12.18 4.87 4.43
CA GLU A 168 12.27 4.84 2.95
C GLU A 168 12.04 6.21 2.31
N ARG A 169 11.07 6.98 2.81
CA ARG A 169 10.63 8.26 2.22
C ARG A 169 10.71 9.45 3.19
N GLY A 170 11.36 9.25 4.35
CA GLY A 170 11.35 10.26 5.42
C GLY A 170 9.98 10.34 6.12
N PRO A 171 9.74 11.37 6.94
CA PRO A 171 8.53 11.51 7.78
C PRO A 171 7.33 11.98 6.95
N HIS A 172 6.87 11.15 5.99
CA HIS A 172 5.72 11.44 5.13
C HIS A 172 4.37 11.01 5.73
N VAL A 173 4.38 10.18 6.76
CA VAL A 173 3.19 9.83 7.55
C VAL A 173 3.19 10.68 8.81
N VAL A 174 2.09 11.33 9.08
CA VAL A 174 1.86 12.11 10.31
C VAL A 174 0.75 11.45 11.13
N ASP A 175 0.78 11.66 12.43
CA ASP A 175 -0.36 11.39 13.30
C ASP A 175 -1.42 12.48 13.03
N PRO A 176 -2.60 12.14 12.50
CA PRO A 176 -3.62 13.14 12.15
C PRO A 176 -4.17 13.93 13.34
N HIS A 177 -4.08 13.38 14.55
CA HIS A 177 -4.57 14.04 15.77
C HIS A 177 -3.61 15.11 16.28
N THR A 178 -2.32 14.98 15.97
CA THR A 178 -1.29 15.90 16.48
C THR A 178 -0.63 16.72 15.37
N GLY A 179 -0.78 16.31 14.08
CA GLY A 179 -0.09 16.89 12.93
C GLY A 179 1.43 16.66 12.95
N ARG A 180 1.93 15.76 13.78
CA ARG A 180 3.36 15.49 13.95
C ARG A 180 3.73 14.08 13.47
N PRO A 181 4.99 13.81 13.11
CA PRO A 181 5.45 12.45 12.87
C PRO A 181 5.17 11.55 14.07
N PRO A 182 4.72 10.30 13.84
CA PRO A 182 4.48 9.34 14.90
C PRO A 182 5.80 9.01 15.63
N VAL A 183 5.71 8.73 16.94
CA VAL A 183 6.86 8.37 17.75
C VAL A 183 6.71 6.97 18.33
N GLY A 184 7.84 6.32 18.65
CA GLY A 184 7.86 5.00 19.28
C GLY A 184 7.84 3.82 18.30
N THR A 185 7.62 4.05 16.98
CA THR A 185 7.57 3.00 15.96
C THR A 185 8.46 3.35 14.77
N LEU A 186 9.29 2.41 14.32
CA LEU A 186 10.11 2.53 13.11
C LEU A 186 9.37 2.05 11.86
N SER A 187 8.64 0.93 11.97
CA SER A 187 7.83 0.40 10.88
C SER A 187 6.71 -0.51 11.35
N VAL A 188 5.67 -0.58 10.55
CA VAL A 188 4.57 -1.54 10.70
C VAL A 188 4.37 -2.26 9.38
N THR A 189 4.43 -3.59 9.42
CA THR A 189 4.11 -4.47 8.30
C THR A 189 2.79 -5.16 8.54
N MET A 190 1.89 -5.10 7.57
CA MET A 190 0.58 -5.76 7.60
C MET A 190 0.48 -6.83 6.53
N ILE A 191 -0.17 -7.95 6.88
CA ILE A 191 -0.58 -8.98 5.92
C ILE A 191 -2.11 -8.99 5.88
N ASP A 192 -2.67 -8.87 4.66
CA ASP A 192 -4.14 -8.90 4.46
C ASP A 192 -4.48 -9.63 3.15
N ARG A 193 -5.78 -9.78 2.90
CA ARG A 193 -6.29 -10.38 1.65
C ARG A 193 -6.08 -9.48 0.44
N THR A 194 -6.05 -8.16 0.62
CA THR A 194 -5.88 -7.16 -0.45
C THR A 194 -4.78 -6.19 -0.08
N LEU A 195 -4.10 -5.64 -1.09
CA LEU A 195 -3.03 -4.69 -0.85
C LEU A 195 -3.58 -3.34 -0.37
N ALA A 196 -4.75 -2.93 -0.86
CA ALA A 196 -5.42 -1.72 -0.39
C ALA A 196 -5.65 -1.72 1.13
N ARG A 197 -6.03 -2.88 1.70
CA ARG A 197 -6.24 -2.98 3.15
C ARG A 197 -4.92 -3.07 3.92
N ALA A 198 -3.99 -3.88 3.43
CA ALA A 198 -2.68 -4.01 4.05
C ALA A 198 -1.97 -2.65 4.15
N ASP A 199 -1.94 -1.88 3.04
CA ASP A 199 -1.31 -0.57 2.94
C ASP A 199 -2.00 0.46 3.86
N ALA A 200 -3.33 0.58 3.79
CA ALA A 200 -4.09 1.51 4.62
C ALA A 200 -3.97 1.19 6.13
N HIS A 201 -4.03 -0.10 6.51
CA HIS A 201 -3.88 -0.49 7.91
C HIS A 201 -2.44 -0.33 8.41
N ALA A 202 -1.42 -0.58 7.56
CA ALA A 202 -0.04 -0.31 7.91
C ALA A 202 0.19 1.19 8.15
N THR A 203 -0.38 2.04 7.29
CA THR A 203 -0.34 3.51 7.43
C THR A 203 -1.00 3.96 8.73
N ALA A 204 -2.22 3.49 9.01
CA ALA A 204 -2.93 3.84 10.24
C ALA A 204 -2.18 3.40 11.50
N ALA A 205 -1.75 2.13 11.57
CA ALA A 205 -1.03 1.60 12.71
C ALA A 205 0.33 2.30 12.92
N PHE A 206 1.00 2.69 11.84
CA PHE A 206 2.22 3.47 11.92
C PHE A 206 1.95 4.89 12.44
N ALA A 207 0.88 5.56 11.97
CA ALA A 207 0.46 6.88 12.44
C ALA A 207 0.11 6.91 13.93
N MET A 208 -0.39 5.78 14.49
CA MET A 208 -0.67 5.61 15.91
C MET A 208 0.60 5.55 16.79
N GLY A 209 1.78 5.39 16.20
CA GLY A 209 3.03 5.29 16.94
C GLY A 209 2.99 4.15 17.96
N ALA A 210 3.29 4.46 19.23
CA ALA A 210 3.32 3.47 20.32
C ALA A 210 1.98 2.75 20.58
N GLN A 211 0.84 3.27 20.13
CA GLN A 211 -0.48 2.63 20.27
C GLN A 211 -0.78 1.63 19.14
N GLY A 212 -0.04 1.72 18.04
CA GLY A 212 -0.24 0.86 16.85
C GLY A 212 -0.22 -0.65 17.12
N PRO A 213 0.69 -1.18 17.95
CA PRO A 213 0.71 -2.60 18.31
C PRO A 213 -0.56 -3.10 18.98
N GLU A 214 -1.15 -2.34 19.90
CA GLU A 214 -2.39 -2.70 20.59
C GLU A 214 -3.57 -2.69 19.62
N TRP A 215 -3.71 -1.63 18.82
CA TRP A 215 -4.76 -1.53 17.80
C TRP A 215 -4.69 -2.69 16.80
N SER A 216 -3.48 -3.06 16.37
CA SER A 216 -3.27 -4.11 15.37
C SER A 216 -3.24 -5.54 15.94
N ALA A 217 -3.43 -5.74 17.24
CA ALA A 217 -3.26 -7.03 17.93
C ALA A 217 -4.07 -8.20 17.32
N ARG A 218 -5.23 -7.91 16.73
CA ARG A 218 -6.10 -8.90 16.06
C ARG A 218 -5.84 -9.06 14.56
N LEU A 219 -4.98 -8.21 13.99
CA LEU A 219 -4.57 -8.25 12.59
C LEU A 219 -3.31 -9.11 12.43
N ALA A 220 -2.89 -9.37 11.21
CA ALA A 220 -1.59 -9.99 10.94
C ALA A 220 -0.54 -8.88 10.81
N ALA A 221 0.06 -8.49 11.92
CA ALA A 221 0.96 -7.36 12.02
C ALA A 221 2.33 -7.73 12.62
N MET A 222 3.37 -7.09 12.08
CA MET A 222 4.71 -7.01 12.64
C MET A 222 5.04 -5.53 12.84
N THR A 223 5.40 -5.16 14.08
CA THR A 223 5.84 -3.79 14.40
C THR A 223 7.28 -3.82 14.86
N ILE A 224 8.11 -2.94 14.32
CA ILE A 224 9.46 -2.67 14.82
C ILE A 224 9.39 -1.34 15.54
N LEU A 225 9.67 -1.36 16.84
CA LEU A 225 9.65 -0.18 17.70
C LEU A 225 10.96 0.63 17.58
N ALA A 226 10.94 1.85 18.08
CA ALA A 226 12.10 2.75 18.06
C ALA A 226 13.30 2.26 18.87
N ASP A 227 13.09 1.33 19.80
CA ASP A 227 14.11 0.64 20.60
C ASP A 227 14.51 -0.73 20.00
N ASP A 228 14.18 -0.97 18.75
CA ASP A 228 14.47 -2.19 18.00
C ASP A 228 13.70 -3.45 18.44
N GLN A 229 12.81 -3.35 19.41
CA GLN A 229 11.95 -4.48 19.74
C GLN A 229 11.03 -4.81 18.56
N VAL A 230 10.92 -6.12 18.27
CA VAL A 230 10.05 -6.65 17.21
C VAL A 230 8.83 -7.30 17.84
N LEU A 231 7.67 -6.73 17.61
CA LEU A 231 6.38 -7.24 18.07
C LEU A 231 5.67 -7.96 16.92
N LEU A 232 5.27 -9.21 17.15
CA LEU A 232 4.56 -10.04 16.19
C LEU A 232 3.20 -10.43 16.77
N THR A 233 2.13 -10.21 16.01
CA THR A 233 0.82 -10.69 16.42
C THR A 233 0.69 -12.21 16.19
N PRO A 234 -0.18 -12.92 16.95
CA PRO A 234 -0.42 -14.35 16.74
C PRO A 234 -0.85 -14.70 15.32
N THR A 235 -1.58 -13.81 14.65
CA THR A 235 -2.02 -13.99 13.27
C THR A 235 -0.84 -13.88 12.30
N PHE A 236 0.10 -12.96 12.54
CA PHE A 236 1.30 -12.80 11.70
C PHE A 236 2.20 -14.05 11.76
N LEU A 237 2.34 -14.67 12.93
CA LEU A 237 3.19 -15.86 13.12
C LEU A 237 2.80 -17.03 12.20
N ARG A 238 1.54 -17.10 11.75
CA ARG A 238 1.07 -18.13 10.79
C ARG A 238 1.70 -18.01 9.41
N TYR A 239 2.28 -16.88 9.07
CA TYR A 239 2.92 -16.59 7.78
C TYR A 239 4.45 -16.64 7.85
N ARG A 240 5.03 -16.69 9.04
CA ARG A 240 6.51 -16.70 9.20
C ARG A 240 7.11 -17.96 8.58
N ALA A 241 8.22 -17.77 7.82
CA ALA A 241 8.99 -18.83 7.17
C ALA A 241 9.81 -19.64 8.17
#